data_936900e995fa409a10344e57ba9b8a16
#
_entry.id   936900e995fa409a10344e57ba9b8a16
#
_cell.length_a   1.000
_cell.length_b   1.000
_cell.length_c   1.000
_cell.angle_alpha   90.00
_cell.angle_beta   90.00
_cell.angle_gamma   90.00
#
_symmetry.space_group_name_H-M   'P 1'
#
loop_
_entity.id
_entity.type
_entity.pdbx_description
1 polymer ?
#
loop_
_entity_poly.entity_id
_entity_poly.type
_entity_poly.pdbx_seq_one_letter_code
_entity_poly.pdbx_strand_id
1 'polypeptide(L)'
;MNLSLFRRLVQTLVALGTNGYLLFPFTLDIYKGPLKAVCHPGLNCYACPGALLSCPVGAFQNFLAAIRMSAGVIPNLGGIVVGYLGFIGVLVGRVPCGWLCPFGFIQDLLYKIPTPKFSFWRPLRWCKYVVLVGLVILAPLLIVDQVGLGHPWFCKLLCPAGTLLGAFPLLIIKPNLWENLGFWFWNKFFWFVLIVAGVIFISRFFCRLLCPLGAFYSLFNRISLVKLDYIEGNCVHCLACVPACPTGVRAYEERDSRECILCLRCVQACRFGALDFSLRRPLPAPRKTVARAVEPPKRVTQPT
;
A
#
# COMPACT_ATOMS: atom_id res chain seq x y z
N MET A 1 17.26 13.02 16.15
CA MET A 1 16.92 12.93 14.69
C MET A 1 15.40 12.93 14.55
N ASN A 2 14.86 13.81 13.74
CA ASN A 2 13.40 13.91 13.59
C ASN A 2 12.87 12.66 12.85
N LEU A 3 12.08 11.82 13.52
CA LEU A 3 11.58 10.53 13.02
C LEU A 3 10.83 10.69 11.68
N SER A 4 10.11 11.81 11.50
CA SER A 4 9.40 12.10 10.25
C SER A 4 10.36 12.35 9.09
N LEU A 5 11.50 13.00 9.33
CA LEU A 5 12.54 13.24 8.34
C LEU A 5 13.25 11.93 7.98
N PHE A 6 13.62 11.13 8.98
CA PHE A 6 14.22 9.81 8.79
C PHE A 6 13.33 8.90 7.94
N ARG A 7 12.02 8.85 8.24
CA ARG A 7 11.08 8.06 7.45
C ARG A 7 11.01 8.53 5.99
N ARG A 8 11.01 9.85 5.75
CA ARG A 8 11.01 10.40 4.38
C ARG A 8 12.30 10.04 3.65
N LEU A 9 13.44 10.12 4.32
CA LEU A 9 14.72 9.72 3.76
C LEU A 9 14.69 8.25 3.33
N VAL A 10 14.24 7.35 4.21
CA VAL A 10 14.09 5.92 3.90
C VAL A 10 13.15 5.72 2.70
N GLN A 11 11.98 6.37 2.67
CA GLN A 11 11.04 6.27 1.55
C GLN A 11 11.65 6.76 0.23
N THR A 12 12.40 7.85 0.25
CA THR A 12 13.09 8.39 -0.94
C THR A 12 14.18 7.43 -1.41
N LEU A 13 15.04 6.96 -0.51
CA LEU A 13 16.11 6.03 -0.85
C LEU A 13 15.57 4.71 -1.41
N VAL A 14 14.51 4.17 -0.81
CA VAL A 14 13.85 2.95 -1.31
C VAL A 14 13.19 3.21 -2.66
N ALA A 15 12.49 4.32 -2.85
CA ALA A 15 11.86 4.66 -4.13
C ALA A 15 12.89 4.80 -5.25
N LEU A 16 14.02 5.46 -4.98
CA LEU A 16 15.13 5.59 -5.94
C LEU A 16 15.83 4.25 -6.18
N GLY A 17 16.12 3.48 -5.14
CA GLY A 17 16.80 2.19 -5.26
C GLY A 17 15.95 1.15 -6.00
N THR A 18 14.64 1.11 -5.77
CA THR A 18 13.74 0.16 -6.45
C THR A 18 13.43 0.54 -7.90
N ASN A 19 13.58 1.81 -8.27
CA ASN A 19 13.36 2.33 -9.63
C ASN A 19 14.65 2.95 -10.22
N GLY A 20 15.80 2.46 -9.80
CA GLY A 20 17.12 3.03 -10.10
C GLY A 20 17.71 2.67 -11.47
N TYR A 21 16.99 2.02 -12.37
CA TYR A 21 17.47 1.77 -13.73
C TYR A 21 17.39 3.06 -14.56
N LEU A 22 18.39 3.93 -14.38
CA LEU A 22 18.45 5.24 -15.06
C LEU A 22 18.84 5.16 -16.53
N LEU A 23 19.27 4.00 -17.02
CA LEU A 23 19.64 3.79 -18.41
C LEU A 23 18.43 3.61 -19.36
N PHE A 24 17.21 3.48 -18.80
CA PHE A 24 16.00 3.22 -19.60
C PHE A 24 15.72 4.26 -20.73
N PRO A 25 16.07 5.57 -20.61
CA PRO A 25 15.86 6.51 -21.70
C PRO A 25 16.77 6.24 -22.89
N PHE A 26 17.95 5.64 -22.65
CA PHE A 26 18.94 5.31 -23.69
C PHE A 26 18.68 3.94 -24.31
N THR A 27 18.31 2.96 -23.50
CA THR A 27 18.02 1.59 -23.96
C THR A 27 16.66 1.45 -24.61
N LEU A 28 15.74 2.41 -24.36
CA LEU A 28 14.33 2.39 -24.80
C LEU A 28 13.59 1.11 -24.42
N ASP A 29 14.08 0.37 -23.43
CA ASP A 29 13.57 -0.94 -23.03
C ASP A 29 13.36 -1.01 -21.51
N ILE A 30 12.50 -1.95 -21.08
CA ILE A 30 12.25 -2.25 -19.68
C ILE A 30 13.42 -3.09 -19.14
N TYR A 31 13.89 -2.81 -17.92
CA TYR A 31 14.90 -3.62 -17.26
C TYR A 31 14.51 -5.11 -17.23
N LYS A 32 15.38 -5.99 -17.73
CA LYS A 32 15.18 -7.44 -17.82
C LYS A 32 16.19 -8.25 -16.99
N GLY A 33 16.97 -7.59 -16.12
CA GLY A 33 18.01 -8.23 -15.33
C GLY A 33 17.47 -9.11 -14.18
N PRO A 34 18.37 -9.85 -13.49
CA PRO A 34 17.99 -10.86 -12.47
C PRO A 34 17.28 -10.28 -11.25
N LEU A 35 17.51 -9.00 -10.92
CA LEU A 35 16.82 -8.33 -9.81
C LEU A 35 15.31 -8.26 -10.01
N LYS A 36 14.82 -8.37 -11.25
CA LYS A 36 13.38 -8.42 -11.56
C LYS A 36 12.67 -9.64 -10.97
N ALA A 37 13.41 -10.71 -10.66
CA ALA A 37 12.87 -11.89 -10.00
C ALA A 37 12.54 -11.64 -8.52
N VAL A 38 13.12 -10.59 -7.90
CA VAL A 38 12.85 -10.24 -6.50
C VAL A 38 11.64 -9.32 -6.41
N CYS A 39 10.68 -9.71 -5.55
CA CYS A 39 9.51 -8.88 -5.28
C CYS A 39 9.83 -7.79 -4.25
N HIS A 40 9.45 -6.55 -4.57
CA HIS A 40 9.48 -5.46 -3.60
C HIS A 40 8.31 -5.59 -2.61
N PRO A 41 8.48 -5.41 -1.29
CA PRO A 41 7.38 -5.59 -0.33
C PRO A 41 6.30 -4.49 -0.37
N GLY A 42 6.50 -3.45 -1.18
CA GLY A 42 5.54 -2.37 -1.45
C GLY A 42 4.92 -2.46 -2.84
N LEU A 43 4.01 -1.53 -3.14
CA LEU A 43 3.42 -1.42 -4.47
C LEU A 43 4.40 -0.69 -5.41
N ASN A 44 5.02 -1.44 -6.31
CA ASN A 44 5.88 -0.95 -7.38
C ASN A 44 5.48 -1.61 -8.71
N CYS A 45 5.53 -0.90 -9.84
CA CYS A 45 5.08 -1.46 -11.10
C CYS A 45 6.18 -2.29 -11.77
N TYR A 46 5.92 -3.57 -12.07
CA TYR A 46 6.87 -4.42 -12.80
C TYR A 46 7.07 -4.02 -14.27
N ALA A 47 6.08 -3.34 -14.86
CA ALA A 47 6.18 -2.78 -16.21
C ALA A 47 6.83 -1.38 -16.25
N CYS A 48 7.25 -0.83 -15.11
CA CYS A 48 8.02 0.41 -15.08
C CYS A 48 9.38 0.18 -15.75
N PRO A 49 9.77 1.02 -16.72
CA PRO A 49 11.08 0.89 -17.38
C PRO A 49 12.25 1.04 -16.40
N GLY A 50 12.12 1.93 -15.42
CA GLY A 50 13.14 2.15 -14.38
C GLY A 50 13.12 1.14 -13.22
N ALA A 51 12.12 0.24 -13.13
CA ALA A 51 11.98 -0.64 -11.98
C ALA A 51 12.96 -1.83 -12.03
N LEU A 52 13.81 -1.91 -11.01
CA LEU A 52 14.72 -3.05 -10.78
C LEU A 52 14.00 -4.25 -10.18
N LEU A 53 13.00 -4.01 -9.31
CA LEU A 53 12.28 -5.04 -8.56
C LEU A 53 10.83 -5.16 -9.08
N SER A 54 10.23 -6.34 -8.88
CA SER A 54 8.85 -6.63 -9.31
C SER A 54 7.81 -6.29 -8.26
N CYS A 55 6.58 -6.04 -8.73
CA CYS A 55 5.41 -5.90 -7.87
C CYS A 55 4.87 -7.27 -7.45
N PRO A 56 4.71 -7.57 -6.16
CA PRO A 56 4.21 -8.86 -5.70
C PRO A 56 2.75 -9.11 -6.12
N VAL A 57 1.91 -8.05 -6.18
CA VAL A 57 0.53 -8.19 -6.65
C VAL A 57 0.49 -8.55 -8.13
N GLY A 58 1.35 -7.91 -8.96
CA GLY A 58 1.46 -8.25 -10.38
C GLY A 58 2.01 -9.65 -10.60
N ALA A 59 3.06 -10.03 -9.87
CA ALA A 59 3.64 -11.37 -9.94
C ALA A 59 2.61 -12.46 -9.56
N PHE A 60 1.86 -12.23 -8.49
CA PHE A 60 0.82 -13.16 -8.06
C PHE A 60 -0.34 -13.28 -9.05
N GLN A 61 -0.81 -12.14 -9.64
CA GLN A 61 -1.86 -12.18 -10.65
C GLN A 61 -1.41 -12.89 -11.95
N ASN A 62 -0.19 -12.67 -12.41
CA ASN A 62 0.36 -13.37 -13.57
C ASN A 62 0.49 -14.86 -13.32
N PHE A 63 0.85 -15.25 -12.10
CA PHE A 63 0.82 -16.66 -11.70
C PHE A 63 -0.59 -17.24 -11.76
N LEU A 64 -1.59 -16.58 -11.17
CA LEU A 64 -2.98 -17.05 -11.21
C LEU A 64 -3.52 -17.11 -12.65
N ALA A 65 -3.16 -16.15 -13.49
CA ALA A 65 -3.54 -16.12 -14.90
C ALA A 65 -2.97 -17.31 -15.70
N ALA A 66 -1.75 -17.76 -15.35
CA ALA A 66 -1.07 -18.86 -16.03
C ALA A 66 -1.40 -20.26 -15.45
N ILE A 67 -2.09 -20.34 -14.32
CA ILE A 67 -2.27 -21.61 -13.57
C ILE A 67 -2.98 -22.69 -14.39
N ARG A 68 -3.88 -22.30 -15.31
CA ARG A 68 -4.62 -23.24 -16.17
C ARG A 68 -3.78 -23.79 -17.33
N MET A 69 -2.80 -23.00 -17.80
CA MET A 69 -1.94 -23.43 -18.93
C MET A 69 -0.78 -24.30 -18.48
N SER A 70 -0.33 -24.13 -17.24
CA SER A 70 0.84 -24.80 -16.69
C SER A 70 0.46 -25.98 -15.78
N ALA A 71 -0.31 -26.94 -16.31
CA ALA A 71 -0.70 -28.16 -15.57
C ALA A 71 0.53 -28.82 -14.93
N GLY A 72 0.87 -28.45 -13.71
CA GLY A 72 1.83 -29.13 -12.84
C GLY A 72 3.21 -28.48 -12.65
N VAL A 73 3.66 -27.53 -13.47
CA VAL A 73 5.06 -27.04 -13.40
C VAL A 73 5.23 -25.73 -12.58
N ILE A 74 4.19 -24.90 -12.41
CA ILE A 74 4.31 -23.56 -11.79
C ILE A 74 3.58 -23.37 -10.44
N PRO A 75 3.03 -24.38 -9.74
CA PRO A 75 2.34 -24.13 -8.47
C PRO A 75 3.25 -23.51 -7.40
N ASN A 76 4.56 -23.71 -7.50
CA ASN A 76 5.52 -23.24 -6.50
C ASN A 76 5.76 -21.72 -6.54
N LEU A 77 5.72 -21.08 -7.70
CA LEU A 77 6.06 -19.65 -7.83
C LEU A 77 5.05 -18.73 -7.12
N GLY A 78 3.75 -19.00 -7.26
CA GLY A 78 2.71 -18.26 -6.54
C GLY A 78 2.77 -18.45 -5.04
N GLY A 79 3.04 -19.68 -4.60
CA GLY A 79 3.29 -20.04 -3.21
C GLY A 79 4.46 -19.27 -2.62
N ILE A 80 5.57 -19.13 -3.35
CA ILE A 80 6.74 -18.35 -2.94
C ILE A 80 6.37 -16.87 -2.72
N VAL A 81 5.61 -16.26 -3.63
CA VAL A 81 5.21 -14.85 -3.49
C VAL A 81 4.30 -14.65 -2.27
N VAL A 82 3.31 -15.53 -2.08
CA VAL A 82 2.40 -15.46 -0.92
C VAL A 82 3.16 -15.75 0.38
N GLY A 83 4.03 -16.74 0.39
CA GLY A 83 4.88 -17.09 1.53
C GLY A 83 5.83 -15.94 1.92
N TYR A 84 6.47 -15.32 0.93
CA TYR A 84 7.33 -14.15 1.14
C TYR A 84 6.56 -12.97 1.75
N LEU A 85 5.40 -12.61 1.18
CA LEU A 85 4.54 -11.56 1.71
C LEU A 85 3.99 -11.91 3.09
N GLY A 86 3.60 -13.17 3.30
CA GLY A 86 3.14 -13.69 4.60
C GLY A 86 4.22 -13.59 5.66
N PHE A 87 5.44 -14.00 5.33
CA PHE A 87 6.61 -13.91 6.21
C PHE A 87 6.88 -12.46 6.64
N ILE A 88 6.94 -11.53 5.68
CA ILE A 88 7.06 -10.09 6.00
C ILE A 88 5.87 -9.61 6.84
N GLY A 89 4.66 -10.03 6.50
CA GLY A 89 3.44 -9.68 7.24
C GLY A 89 3.49 -10.13 8.69
N VAL A 90 3.95 -11.36 8.98
CA VAL A 90 4.11 -11.87 10.34
C VAL A 90 5.21 -11.14 11.10
N LEU A 91 6.34 -10.83 10.45
CA LEU A 91 7.43 -10.12 11.10
C LEU A 91 7.05 -8.68 11.44
N VAL A 92 6.61 -7.92 10.44
CA VAL A 92 6.50 -6.45 10.57
C VAL A 92 5.11 -5.89 10.27
N GLY A 93 4.11 -6.73 9.97
CA GLY A 93 2.75 -6.28 9.66
C GLY A 93 2.71 -5.34 8.45
N ARG A 94 2.14 -4.16 8.63
CA ARG A 94 1.99 -3.12 7.60
C ARG A 94 3.13 -2.08 7.55
N VAL A 95 4.26 -2.32 8.20
CA VAL A 95 5.46 -1.43 8.12
C VAL A 95 5.86 -1.15 6.66
N PRO A 96 5.89 -2.14 5.74
CA PRO A 96 6.23 -1.87 4.34
C PRO A 96 5.35 -0.78 3.70
N CYS A 97 4.06 -0.73 4.04
CA CYS A 97 3.15 0.31 3.54
C CYS A 97 3.49 1.72 4.05
N GLY A 98 4.07 1.81 5.25
CA GLY A 98 4.43 3.08 5.88
C GLY A 98 5.82 3.60 5.51
N TRP A 99 6.76 2.71 5.22
CA TRP A 99 8.18 3.01 5.12
C TRP A 99 8.81 2.69 3.77
N LEU A 100 8.38 1.60 3.11
CA LEU A 100 9.05 1.09 1.92
C LEU A 100 8.26 1.33 0.62
N CYS A 101 6.94 1.55 0.70
CA CYS A 101 6.09 1.63 -0.48
C CYS A 101 6.29 2.95 -1.25
N PRO A 102 6.82 2.94 -2.50
CA PRO A 102 7.00 4.14 -3.32
C PRO A 102 5.69 4.87 -3.60
N PHE A 103 4.63 4.13 -3.92
CA PHE A 103 3.31 4.73 -4.15
C PHE A 103 2.71 5.32 -2.87
N GLY A 104 2.99 4.73 -1.71
CA GLY A 104 2.63 5.30 -0.41
C GLY A 104 3.34 6.63 -0.13
N PHE A 105 4.60 6.77 -0.55
CA PHE A 105 5.35 8.02 -0.46
C PHE A 105 4.75 9.11 -1.35
N ILE A 106 4.40 8.78 -2.59
CA ILE A 106 3.72 9.71 -3.52
C ILE A 106 2.40 10.21 -2.94
N GLN A 107 1.58 9.34 -2.33
CA GLN A 107 0.36 9.75 -1.65
C GLN A 107 0.61 10.72 -0.48
N ASP A 108 1.66 10.47 0.32
CA ASP A 108 2.04 11.38 1.42
C ASP A 108 2.51 12.75 0.89
N LEU A 109 3.08 12.79 -0.32
CA LEU A 109 3.51 14.03 -0.97
C LEU A 109 2.31 14.81 -1.53
N LEU A 110 1.43 14.17 -2.29
CA LEU A 110 0.23 14.78 -2.86
C LEU A 110 -0.72 15.32 -1.78
N TYR A 111 -0.84 14.63 -0.66
CA TYR A 111 -1.67 15.07 0.44
C TYR A 111 -1.19 16.38 1.10
N LYS A 112 0.03 16.86 0.84
CA LYS A 112 0.53 18.15 1.35
C LYS A 112 -0.06 19.36 0.62
N ILE A 113 -0.69 19.18 -0.55
CA ILE A 113 -1.32 20.25 -1.30
C ILE A 113 -2.39 20.88 -0.40
N PRO A 114 -2.41 22.21 -0.21
CA PRO A 114 -3.37 22.90 0.65
C PRO A 114 -4.76 22.85 0.02
N THR A 115 -5.58 21.94 0.49
CA THR A 115 -6.96 21.73 0.04
C THR A 115 -7.81 21.34 1.24
N PRO A 116 -9.15 21.51 1.19
CA PRO A 116 -10.03 21.04 2.25
C PRO A 116 -9.85 19.52 2.44
N LYS A 117 -9.58 19.09 3.70
CA LYS A 117 -9.33 17.68 4.02
C LYS A 117 -10.59 17.05 4.56
N PHE A 118 -10.95 15.89 4.00
CA PHE A 118 -12.13 15.14 4.40
C PHE A 118 -11.76 13.91 5.23
N SER A 119 -12.64 13.58 6.17
CA SER A 119 -12.51 12.34 6.94
C SER A 119 -13.00 11.16 6.09
N PHE A 120 -12.32 10.03 6.22
CA PHE A 120 -12.66 8.82 5.51
C PHE A 120 -13.78 8.05 6.23
N TRP A 121 -14.84 7.70 5.53
CA TRP A 121 -15.93 6.88 6.06
C TRP A 121 -15.45 5.46 6.35
N ARG A 122 -15.56 5.02 7.61
CA ARG A 122 -14.98 3.74 8.09
C ARG A 122 -15.41 2.50 7.30
N PRO A 123 -16.70 2.31 6.92
CA PRO A 123 -17.14 1.13 6.16
C PRO A 123 -16.44 0.94 4.83
N LEU A 124 -16.05 2.02 4.13
CA LEU A 124 -15.36 1.92 2.84
C LEU A 124 -14.02 1.16 2.92
N ARG A 125 -13.46 0.97 4.09
CA ARG A 125 -12.22 0.19 4.29
C ARG A 125 -12.36 -1.27 3.87
N TRP A 126 -13.59 -1.78 3.79
CA TRP A 126 -13.85 -3.15 3.31
C TRP A 126 -13.66 -3.31 1.81
N CYS A 127 -13.79 -2.24 1.02
CA CYS A 127 -13.61 -2.29 -0.43
C CYS A 127 -12.26 -2.88 -0.86
N LYS A 128 -11.17 -2.63 -0.11
CA LYS A 128 -9.86 -3.20 -0.41
C LYS A 128 -9.84 -4.73 -0.36
N TYR A 129 -10.66 -5.36 0.49
CA TYR A 129 -10.78 -6.83 0.55
C TYR A 129 -11.61 -7.36 -0.63
N VAL A 130 -12.64 -6.62 -1.05
CA VAL A 130 -13.40 -6.92 -2.26
C VAL A 130 -12.49 -6.84 -3.48
N VAL A 131 -11.62 -5.82 -3.56
CA VAL A 131 -10.62 -5.69 -4.63
C VAL A 131 -9.61 -6.84 -4.58
N LEU A 132 -9.12 -7.23 -3.38
CA LEU A 132 -8.19 -8.35 -3.22
C LEU A 132 -8.81 -9.66 -3.69
N VAL A 133 -10.01 -9.99 -3.22
CA VAL A 133 -10.66 -11.26 -3.57
C VAL A 133 -11.19 -11.21 -5.00
N GLY A 134 -11.92 -10.17 -5.38
CA GLY A 134 -12.58 -10.06 -6.68
C GLY A 134 -11.60 -9.85 -7.84
N LEU A 135 -10.78 -8.79 -7.78
CA LEU A 135 -9.94 -8.42 -8.92
C LEU A 135 -8.56 -9.09 -8.93
N VAL A 136 -8.01 -9.44 -7.76
CA VAL A 136 -6.65 -10.04 -7.71
C VAL A 136 -6.71 -11.55 -7.75
N ILE A 137 -7.71 -12.19 -7.11
CA ILE A 137 -7.78 -13.66 -7.02
C ILE A 137 -8.81 -14.21 -8.03
N LEU A 138 -10.08 -13.82 -7.92
CA LEU A 138 -11.15 -14.46 -8.71
C LEU A 138 -11.11 -14.08 -10.18
N ALA A 139 -10.93 -12.80 -10.52
CA ALA A 139 -10.98 -12.36 -11.90
C ALA A 139 -9.91 -13.02 -12.80
N PRO A 140 -8.62 -13.15 -12.41
CA PRO A 140 -7.64 -13.87 -13.23
C PRO A 140 -7.95 -15.37 -13.41
N LEU A 141 -8.66 -15.98 -12.45
CA LEU A 141 -9.02 -17.40 -12.50
C LEU A 141 -10.27 -17.68 -13.32
N LEU A 142 -11.27 -16.76 -13.25
CA LEU A 142 -12.59 -16.99 -13.84
C LEU A 142 -12.71 -16.38 -15.24
N ILE A 143 -12.10 -15.22 -15.46
CA ILE A 143 -12.22 -14.47 -16.72
C ILE A 143 -10.95 -14.76 -17.55
N VAL A 144 -11.06 -15.74 -18.43
CA VAL A 144 -9.97 -16.19 -19.30
C VAL A 144 -10.29 -15.91 -20.76
N ASP A 145 -9.26 -15.77 -21.57
CA ASP A 145 -9.37 -15.62 -23.03
C ASP A 145 -9.71 -16.95 -23.72
N GLN A 146 -9.94 -16.91 -25.04
CA GLN A 146 -10.21 -18.09 -25.86
C GLN A 146 -9.10 -19.15 -25.76
N VAL A 147 -7.88 -18.76 -25.42
CA VAL A 147 -6.72 -19.64 -25.24
C VAL A 147 -6.63 -20.19 -23.78
N GLY A 148 -7.54 -19.78 -22.90
CA GLY A 148 -7.53 -20.20 -21.49
C GLY A 148 -6.58 -19.39 -20.60
N LEU A 149 -5.95 -18.32 -21.11
CA LEU A 149 -5.07 -17.44 -20.34
C LEU A 149 -5.88 -16.37 -19.64
N GLY A 150 -5.71 -16.24 -18.32
CA GLY A 150 -6.27 -15.15 -17.55
C GLY A 150 -5.50 -13.83 -17.73
N HIS A 151 -6.06 -12.74 -17.26
CA HIS A 151 -5.42 -11.44 -17.27
C HIS A 151 -5.20 -10.89 -15.87
N PRO A 152 -4.17 -10.06 -15.63
CA PRO A 152 -3.96 -9.37 -14.37
C PRO A 152 -4.95 -8.19 -14.23
N TRP A 153 -6.20 -8.49 -13.93
CA TRP A 153 -7.33 -7.56 -13.96
C TRP A 153 -7.14 -6.33 -13.08
N PHE A 154 -6.61 -6.49 -11.87
CA PHE A 154 -6.32 -5.33 -11.02
C PHE A 154 -5.29 -4.40 -11.67
N CYS A 155 -4.21 -4.96 -12.23
CA CYS A 155 -3.18 -4.17 -12.91
C CYS A 155 -3.71 -3.49 -14.17
N LYS A 156 -4.63 -4.16 -14.89
CA LYS A 156 -5.22 -3.67 -16.14
C LYS A 156 -6.26 -2.58 -15.90
N LEU A 157 -7.09 -2.71 -14.86
CA LEU A 157 -8.23 -1.81 -14.61
C LEU A 157 -7.92 -0.67 -13.64
N LEU A 158 -7.31 -0.97 -12.50
CA LEU A 158 -7.39 -0.10 -11.33
C LEU A 158 -6.03 0.39 -10.80
N CYS A 159 -4.90 -0.28 -11.14
CA CYS A 159 -3.62 0.00 -10.52
C CYS A 159 -3.05 1.37 -10.90
N PRO A 160 -3.03 2.37 -9.98
CA PRO A 160 -2.51 3.71 -10.28
C PRO A 160 -0.99 3.74 -10.38
N ALA A 161 -0.28 2.84 -9.69
CA ALA A 161 1.17 2.72 -9.81
C ALA A 161 1.57 2.27 -11.21
N GLY A 162 0.77 1.41 -11.86
CA GLY A 162 1.00 0.99 -13.24
C GLY A 162 0.81 2.12 -14.25
N THR A 163 -0.11 3.05 -14.01
CA THR A 163 -0.28 4.23 -14.86
C THR A 163 0.87 5.21 -14.66
N LEU A 164 1.16 5.57 -13.41
CA LEU A 164 2.15 6.58 -13.07
C LEU A 164 3.59 6.15 -13.40
N LEU A 165 3.98 4.94 -12.98
CA LEU A 165 5.36 4.46 -13.09
C LEU A 165 5.62 3.66 -14.39
N GLY A 166 4.59 3.07 -14.98
CA GLY A 166 4.71 2.28 -16.20
C GLY A 166 4.25 3.02 -17.43
N ALA A 167 2.95 3.37 -17.52
CA ALA A 167 2.38 3.91 -18.76
C ALA A 167 2.95 5.27 -19.12
N PHE A 168 3.01 6.24 -18.20
CA PHE A 168 3.51 7.57 -18.52
C PHE A 168 4.97 7.59 -19.00
N PRO A 169 5.94 6.97 -18.30
CA PRO A 169 7.30 6.92 -18.79
C PRO A 169 7.43 6.23 -20.15
N LEU A 170 6.66 5.16 -20.40
CA LEU A 170 6.69 4.46 -21.69
C LEU A 170 6.11 5.30 -22.82
N LEU A 171 5.03 6.05 -22.59
CA LEU A 171 4.43 6.94 -23.58
C LEU A 171 5.34 8.13 -23.91
N ILE A 172 6.14 8.61 -22.94
CA ILE A 172 7.13 9.67 -23.17
C ILE A 172 8.28 9.16 -24.03
N ILE A 173 8.76 7.92 -23.75
CA ILE A 173 9.93 7.36 -24.43
C ILE A 173 9.58 6.83 -25.82
N LYS A 174 8.38 6.24 -25.99
CA LYS A 174 7.89 5.63 -27.23
C LYS A 174 6.62 6.32 -27.71
N PRO A 175 6.70 7.48 -28.40
CA PRO A 175 5.52 8.22 -28.87
C PRO A 175 4.59 7.41 -29.77
N ASN A 176 5.11 6.45 -30.52
CA ASN A 176 4.31 5.57 -31.40
C ASN A 176 3.25 4.75 -30.62
N LEU A 177 3.37 4.64 -29.28
CA LEU A 177 2.35 3.98 -28.46
C LEU A 177 1.06 4.78 -28.33
N TRP A 178 1.09 6.10 -28.60
CA TRP A 178 -0.11 6.94 -28.52
C TRP A 178 -1.20 6.54 -29.51
N GLU A 179 -0.80 6.08 -30.71
CA GLU A 179 -1.73 5.65 -31.75
C GLU A 179 -2.46 4.35 -31.39
N ASN A 180 -1.90 3.55 -30.49
CA ASN A 180 -2.43 2.23 -30.09
C ASN A 180 -3.12 2.24 -28.72
N LEU A 181 -3.48 3.42 -28.18
CA LEU A 181 -4.18 3.53 -26.91
C LEU A 181 -5.64 3.09 -27.04
N GLY A 182 -5.93 1.87 -26.58
CA GLY A 182 -7.27 1.31 -26.58
C GLY A 182 -8.13 1.69 -25.36
N PHE A 183 -9.38 1.22 -25.34
CA PHE A 183 -10.37 1.43 -24.27
C PHE A 183 -9.81 1.17 -22.85
N TRP A 184 -9.02 0.12 -22.65
CA TRP A 184 -8.47 -0.26 -21.35
C TRP A 184 -7.52 0.77 -20.76
N PHE A 185 -6.77 1.49 -21.61
CA PHE A 185 -5.91 2.57 -21.16
C PHE A 185 -6.75 3.74 -20.61
N TRP A 186 -7.78 4.16 -21.35
CA TRP A 186 -8.63 5.28 -20.95
C TRP A 186 -9.43 4.98 -19.68
N ASN A 187 -9.93 3.76 -19.53
CA ASN A 187 -10.58 3.29 -18.30
C ASN A 187 -9.61 3.39 -17.10
N LYS A 188 -8.38 2.86 -17.26
CA LYS A 188 -7.35 2.92 -16.23
C LYS A 188 -6.91 4.35 -15.91
N PHE A 189 -6.84 5.21 -16.90
CA PHE A 189 -6.52 6.63 -16.75
C PHE A 189 -7.60 7.36 -15.97
N PHE A 190 -8.88 7.08 -16.24
CA PHE A 190 -10.00 7.62 -15.47
C PHE A 190 -9.89 7.26 -13.98
N TRP A 191 -9.66 5.99 -13.66
CA TRP A 191 -9.46 5.56 -12.28
C TRP A 191 -8.22 6.20 -11.64
N PHE A 192 -7.15 6.37 -12.40
CA PHE A 192 -5.95 7.06 -11.94
C PHE A 192 -6.23 8.50 -11.52
N VAL A 193 -6.94 9.26 -12.36
CA VAL A 193 -7.33 10.66 -12.06
C VAL A 193 -8.22 10.71 -10.81
N LEU A 194 -9.20 9.83 -10.70
CA LEU A 194 -10.09 9.73 -9.54
C LEU A 194 -9.33 9.41 -8.25
N ILE A 195 -8.37 8.49 -8.32
CA ILE A 195 -7.52 8.13 -7.17
C ILE A 195 -6.61 9.29 -6.78
N VAL A 196 -5.99 9.98 -7.73
CA VAL A 196 -5.14 11.15 -7.45
C VAL A 196 -5.95 12.26 -6.80
N ALA A 197 -7.13 12.57 -7.34
CA ALA A 197 -8.05 13.52 -6.73
C ALA A 197 -8.41 13.10 -5.29
N GLY A 198 -8.80 11.83 -5.10
CA GLY A 198 -9.09 11.29 -3.77
C GLY A 198 -7.93 11.40 -2.77
N VAL A 199 -6.69 11.21 -3.24
CA VAL A 199 -5.47 11.32 -2.40
C VAL A 199 -5.21 12.77 -1.96
N ILE A 200 -5.51 13.75 -2.81
CA ILE A 200 -5.35 15.17 -2.48
C ILE A 200 -6.27 15.55 -1.31
N PHE A 201 -7.51 15.06 -1.30
CA PHE A 201 -8.51 15.38 -0.28
C PHE A 201 -8.45 14.48 0.96
N ILE A 202 -8.11 13.19 0.79
CA ILE A 202 -8.15 12.17 1.84
C ILE A 202 -6.78 11.50 1.99
N SER A 203 -6.23 11.57 3.21
CA SER A 203 -4.94 10.94 3.52
C SER A 203 -4.95 9.44 3.22
N ARG A 204 -3.96 9.01 2.43
CA ARG A 204 -3.77 7.58 2.09
C ARG A 204 -5.03 6.93 1.46
N PHE A 205 -5.80 7.68 0.67
CA PHE A 205 -7.07 7.25 0.06
C PHE A 205 -6.96 5.87 -0.59
N PHE A 206 -6.04 5.70 -1.53
CA PHE A 206 -5.87 4.42 -2.24
C PHE A 206 -5.49 3.27 -1.29
N CYS A 207 -4.56 3.50 -0.36
CA CYS A 207 -4.11 2.47 0.57
C CYS A 207 -5.21 1.99 1.52
N ARG A 208 -6.20 2.85 1.81
CA ARG A 208 -7.31 2.56 2.73
C ARG A 208 -8.50 1.93 2.00
N LEU A 209 -8.72 2.29 0.73
CA LEU A 209 -9.92 1.93 -0.02
C LEU A 209 -9.70 0.77 -1.00
N LEU A 210 -8.61 0.79 -1.78
CA LEU A 210 -8.46 -0.02 -2.99
C LEU A 210 -7.23 -0.92 -3.01
N CYS A 211 -6.24 -0.67 -2.16
CA CYS A 211 -4.95 -1.37 -2.24
C CYS A 211 -5.03 -2.83 -1.78
N PRO A 212 -4.87 -3.82 -2.68
CA PRO A 212 -4.95 -5.24 -2.32
C PRO A 212 -3.77 -5.68 -1.44
N LEU A 213 -2.58 -5.12 -1.67
CA LEU A 213 -1.42 -5.39 -0.83
C LEU A 213 -1.63 -4.88 0.61
N GLY A 214 -2.27 -3.69 0.75
CA GLY A 214 -2.68 -3.16 2.04
C GLY A 214 -3.75 -4.02 2.72
N ALA A 215 -4.66 -4.64 1.95
CA ALA A 215 -5.62 -5.61 2.46
C ALA A 215 -4.92 -6.88 2.97
N PHE A 216 -3.99 -7.42 2.19
CA PHE A 216 -3.22 -8.62 2.55
C PHE A 216 -2.43 -8.41 3.86
N TYR A 217 -1.59 -7.39 3.94
CA TYR A 217 -0.81 -7.12 5.16
C TYR A 217 -1.68 -6.80 6.38
N SER A 218 -2.89 -6.25 6.18
CA SER A 218 -3.80 -5.95 7.29
C SER A 218 -4.28 -7.20 8.06
N LEU A 219 -4.27 -8.36 7.41
CA LEU A 219 -4.61 -9.63 8.06
C LEU A 219 -3.56 -10.02 9.10
N PHE A 220 -2.28 -9.71 8.82
CA PHE A 220 -1.16 -10.05 9.68
C PHE A 220 -0.90 -9.02 10.79
N ASN A 221 -1.47 -7.84 10.72
CA ASN A 221 -1.17 -6.74 11.66
C ASN A 221 -1.48 -7.09 13.12
N ARG A 222 -2.42 -8.02 13.36
CA ARG A 222 -2.76 -8.50 14.70
C ARG A 222 -1.75 -9.48 15.28
N ILE A 223 -1.08 -10.25 14.41
CA ILE A 223 -0.14 -11.31 14.79
C ILE A 223 1.32 -10.90 14.58
N SER A 224 1.58 -9.75 13.97
CA SER A 224 2.93 -9.27 13.71
C SER A 224 3.74 -9.08 15.00
N LEU A 225 5.05 -9.33 14.89
CA LEU A 225 5.98 -9.17 16.02
C LEU A 225 6.19 -7.69 16.38
N VAL A 226 6.11 -6.82 15.38
CA VAL A 226 6.27 -5.38 15.55
C VAL A 226 4.93 -4.75 15.85
N LYS A 227 4.82 -4.03 16.96
CA LYS A 227 3.57 -3.41 17.42
C LYS A 227 3.76 -1.99 17.95
N LEU A 228 2.64 -1.29 18.03
CA LEU A 228 2.54 -0.02 18.73
C LEU A 228 2.09 -0.29 20.16
N ASP A 229 2.91 0.08 21.13
CA ASP A 229 2.55 -0.02 22.55
C ASP A 229 1.87 1.25 23.04
N TYR A 230 0.96 1.06 23.98
CA TYR A 230 0.27 2.14 24.64
C TYR A 230 0.38 1.98 26.15
N ILE A 231 0.95 3.00 26.79
CA ILE A 231 1.17 3.09 28.24
C ILE A 231 0.06 3.97 28.82
N GLU A 232 -0.95 3.34 29.42
CA GLU A 232 -2.14 4.03 29.96
C GLU A 232 -1.78 5.11 30.99
N GLY A 233 -0.82 4.80 31.89
CA GLY A 233 -0.40 5.72 32.96
C GLY A 233 0.19 7.04 32.47
N ASN A 234 0.72 7.08 31.26
CA ASN A 234 1.31 8.29 30.68
C ASN A 234 0.34 9.09 29.81
N CYS A 235 -0.87 8.55 29.56
CA CYS A 235 -1.82 9.19 28.66
C CYS A 235 -2.72 10.21 29.37
N VAL A 236 -2.60 11.47 29.02
CA VAL A 236 -3.45 12.55 29.52
C VAL A 236 -4.64 12.87 28.61
N HIS A 237 -4.95 11.98 27.65
CA HIS A 237 -6.06 12.12 26.69
C HIS A 237 -6.08 13.43 25.88
N CYS A 238 -4.92 14.02 25.58
CA CYS A 238 -4.80 15.26 24.80
C CYS A 238 -5.18 15.13 23.32
N LEU A 239 -5.42 13.90 22.82
CA LEU A 239 -5.84 13.54 21.46
C LEU A 239 -4.86 13.99 20.33
N ALA A 240 -3.67 14.48 20.62
CA ALA A 240 -2.68 14.91 19.62
C ALA A 240 -2.27 13.80 18.63
N CYS A 241 -2.36 12.54 19.03
CA CYS A 241 -2.07 11.37 18.19
C CYS A 241 -3.14 11.13 17.09
N VAL A 242 -4.36 11.64 17.22
CA VAL A 242 -5.47 11.42 16.29
C VAL A 242 -5.24 12.15 14.96
N PRO A 243 -5.04 13.48 14.92
CA PRO A 243 -4.77 14.21 13.69
C PRO A 243 -3.41 13.81 13.08
N ALA A 244 -2.45 13.35 13.87
CA ALA A 244 -1.16 12.87 13.39
C ALA A 244 -1.25 11.56 12.59
N CYS A 245 -2.34 10.78 12.76
CA CYS A 245 -2.49 9.48 12.13
C CYS A 245 -2.99 9.58 10.68
N PRO A 246 -2.20 9.21 9.66
CA PRO A 246 -2.60 9.31 8.26
C PRO A 246 -3.69 8.30 7.87
N THR A 247 -3.87 7.23 8.64
CA THR A 247 -4.89 6.21 8.39
C THR A 247 -6.13 6.38 9.26
N GLY A 248 -6.16 7.41 10.13
CA GLY A 248 -7.28 7.73 11.00
C GLY A 248 -7.57 6.64 12.04
N VAL A 249 -6.51 5.99 12.55
CA VAL A 249 -6.58 5.06 13.68
C VAL A 249 -6.44 5.84 14.97
N ARG A 250 -7.29 5.55 15.94
CA ARG A 250 -7.15 6.06 17.30
C ARG A 250 -6.20 5.15 18.07
N ALA A 251 -4.91 5.51 18.09
CA ALA A 251 -3.84 4.67 18.61
C ALA A 251 -4.03 4.29 20.09
N TYR A 252 -4.71 5.13 20.87
CA TYR A 252 -5.01 4.88 22.29
C TYR A 252 -6.20 3.92 22.53
N GLU A 253 -7.11 3.77 21.53
CA GLU A 253 -8.24 2.83 21.61
C GLU A 253 -7.96 1.53 20.85
N GLU A 254 -7.40 1.64 19.65
CA GLU A 254 -7.24 0.54 18.68
C GLU A 254 -5.76 0.16 18.53
N ARG A 255 -5.14 -0.45 19.53
CA ARG A 255 -3.71 -0.81 19.55
C ARG A 255 -3.32 -1.72 18.39
N ASP A 256 -4.09 -2.77 18.12
CA ASP A 256 -3.86 -3.78 17.09
C ASP A 256 -4.72 -3.53 15.84
N SER A 257 -4.96 -2.27 15.50
CA SER A 257 -5.79 -1.93 14.33
C SER A 257 -5.22 -2.49 13.05
N ARG A 258 -6.08 -3.15 12.26
CA ARG A 258 -5.75 -3.62 10.91
C ARG A 258 -5.35 -2.48 9.97
N GLU A 259 -5.67 -1.23 10.32
CA GLU A 259 -5.36 -0.05 9.51
C GLU A 259 -4.05 0.65 9.89
N CYS A 260 -3.44 0.29 11.01
CA CYS A 260 -2.17 0.86 11.43
C CYS A 260 -1.05 0.45 10.47
N ILE A 261 -0.34 1.43 9.90
CA ILE A 261 0.81 1.22 9.00
C ILE A 261 2.15 1.40 9.71
N LEU A 262 2.14 1.46 11.03
CA LEU A 262 3.31 1.61 11.90
C LEU A 262 4.25 2.75 11.44
N CYS A 263 3.68 3.85 11.00
CA CYS A 263 4.43 5.02 10.51
C CYS A 263 5.03 5.88 11.64
N LEU A 264 4.70 5.59 12.89
CA LEU A 264 5.18 6.21 14.14
C LEU A 264 4.95 7.72 14.27
N ARG A 265 4.06 8.32 13.44
CA ARG A 265 3.71 9.74 13.56
C ARG A 265 3.00 10.05 14.89
N CYS A 266 2.16 9.13 15.37
CA CYS A 266 1.48 9.26 16.66
C CYS A 266 2.44 9.19 17.85
N VAL A 267 3.50 8.38 17.76
CA VAL A 267 4.59 8.34 18.76
C VAL A 267 5.31 9.69 18.81
N GLN A 268 5.66 10.24 17.65
CA GLN A 268 6.31 11.56 17.57
C GLN A 268 5.40 12.70 18.07
N ALA A 269 4.09 12.60 17.87
CA ALA A 269 3.13 13.61 18.33
C ALA A 269 2.82 13.52 19.83
N CYS A 270 3.11 12.38 20.46
CA CYS A 270 2.87 12.15 21.89
C CYS A 270 3.98 12.76 22.74
N ARG A 271 3.72 13.90 23.36
CA ARG A 271 4.66 14.60 24.24
C ARG A 271 4.87 13.89 25.59
N PHE A 272 3.94 13.02 25.98
CA PHE A 272 3.93 12.36 27.28
C PHE A 272 4.51 10.93 27.23
N GLY A 273 5.01 10.48 26.08
CA GLY A 273 5.57 9.14 25.95
C GLY A 273 4.56 8.00 26.18
N ALA A 274 3.26 8.26 25.98
CA ALA A 274 2.22 7.24 26.15
C ALA A 274 2.15 6.24 24.98
N LEU A 275 2.81 6.54 23.85
CA LEU A 275 2.88 5.67 22.69
C LEU A 275 4.33 5.35 22.39
N ASP A 276 4.65 4.08 22.24
CA ASP A 276 5.99 3.59 21.92
C ASP A 276 5.91 2.45 20.90
N PHE A 277 7.05 2.04 20.42
CA PHE A 277 7.24 0.98 19.44
C PHE A 277 8.02 -0.15 20.08
N SER A 278 7.48 -1.35 20.07
CA SER A 278 8.14 -2.51 20.65
C SER A 278 8.14 -3.73 19.72
N LEU A 279 9.16 -4.57 19.91
CA LEU A 279 9.22 -5.94 19.41
C LEU A 279 8.55 -6.84 20.44
N ARG A 280 7.29 -7.16 20.23
CA ARG A 280 6.56 -8.06 21.13
C ARG A 280 6.56 -9.49 20.61
N ARG A 281 6.70 -10.44 21.54
CA ARG A 281 6.29 -11.83 21.32
C ARG A 281 4.76 -11.87 21.10
N PRO A 282 4.21 -12.78 20.27
CA PRO A 282 2.76 -12.87 20.07
C PRO A 282 2.04 -13.01 21.41
N LEU A 283 1.14 -12.06 21.69
CA LEU A 283 0.44 -11.97 22.97
C LEU A 283 -0.88 -12.72 22.96
N PRO A 284 -1.33 -13.21 24.15
CA PRO A 284 -2.68 -13.69 24.34
C PRO A 284 -3.73 -12.60 24.09
N ALA A 285 -4.95 -13.04 23.82
CA ALA A 285 -6.09 -12.25 23.38
C ALA A 285 -6.35 -10.94 24.15
N PRO A 286 -6.95 -9.91 23.50
CA PRO A 286 -7.14 -8.59 24.08
C PRO A 286 -8.02 -8.64 25.33
N ARG A 287 -7.53 -8.12 26.45
CA ARG A 287 -8.40 -7.78 27.58
C ARG A 287 -9.42 -6.74 27.11
N LYS A 288 -10.70 -7.06 27.25
CA LYS A 288 -11.80 -6.11 27.06
C LYS A 288 -11.64 -4.99 28.08
N THR A 289 -11.06 -3.87 27.70
CA THR A 289 -11.08 -2.65 28.51
C THR A 289 -12.41 -1.98 28.32
N VAL A 290 -13.08 -1.76 29.43
CA VAL A 290 -14.37 -1.08 29.57
C VAL A 290 -14.25 0.31 28.91
N ALA A 291 -15.05 0.54 27.87
CA ALA A 291 -15.21 1.83 27.24
C ALA A 291 -15.83 2.81 28.25
N ARG A 292 -15.04 3.68 28.89
CA ARG A 292 -15.58 4.91 29.44
C ARG A 292 -15.90 5.82 28.26
N ALA A 293 -17.19 6.11 28.09
CA ALA A 293 -17.69 7.07 27.13
C ALA A 293 -17.13 8.45 27.48
N VAL A 294 -16.13 8.87 26.70
CA VAL A 294 -15.74 10.28 26.62
C VAL A 294 -16.41 10.82 25.36
N GLU A 295 -17.31 11.80 25.54
CA GLU A 295 -17.96 12.50 24.44
C GLU A 295 -16.93 13.00 23.42
N PRO A 296 -17.22 12.89 22.11
CA PRO A 296 -16.31 13.37 21.10
C PRO A 296 -16.18 14.89 21.19
N PRO A 297 -14.98 15.47 21.27
CA PRO A 297 -14.80 16.91 21.19
C PRO A 297 -15.37 17.40 19.86
N LYS A 298 -16.18 18.46 19.93
CA LYS A 298 -16.72 19.22 18.80
C LYS A 298 -15.59 19.48 17.80
N ARG A 299 -15.90 19.34 16.51
CA ARG A 299 -15.02 19.44 15.35
C ARG A 299 -13.91 20.47 15.55
N VAL A 300 -12.69 19.99 15.77
CA VAL A 300 -11.50 20.84 15.64
C VAL A 300 -11.24 20.97 14.14
N THR A 301 -11.54 22.13 13.57
CA THR A 301 -11.05 22.54 12.26
C THR A 301 -9.53 22.50 12.31
N GLN A 302 -8.93 21.71 11.41
CA GLN A 302 -7.47 21.64 11.31
C GLN A 302 -6.95 23.04 10.96
N PRO A 303 -5.96 23.57 11.68
CA PRO A 303 -5.31 24.82 11.27
C PRO A 303 -4.58 24.59 9.94
N THR A 304 -4.73 25.54 9.06
CA THR A 304 -4.13 25.73 7.74
C THR A 304 -2.63 25.51 7.70
#